data_ce694005e2c55684abdb6f116efeb4e4
#
_entry.id   ce694005e2c55684abdb6f116efeb4e4
#
_cell.length_a   1.000
_cell.length_b   1.000
_cell.length_c   1.000
_cell.angle_alpha   90.00
_cell.angle_beta   90.00
_cell.angle_gamma   90.00
#
_symmetry.space_group_name_H-M   'P 1'
#
loop_
_entity.id
_entity.type
_entity.pdbx_description
1 polymer ?
#
loop_
_entity_poly.entity_id
_entity_poly.type
_entity_poly.pdbx_seq_one_letter_code
_entity_poly.pdbx_strand_id
1 'polypeptide(L)'
;MNVRTGIGVLVVIVVLGAVGWGRWQTKPPSATSAAKGEQLVVATTAKRQDLLITISETGVVAAKNSMPVVPDISGRIQWVCDNGIVLKVGQTVMRLDPRPFQETLTDLTVRYDEAVRRKAKAGAVGAARMKEMRLRLQRAQDDVAAFEREQQVTLQQAADSIEFHARELVKQREDAEVTRRLAAKGLMAGTEVERADAAVKAAEFSLQRERSDYELKKSQAASDALDRRRSVTWTTRDMSRARSSSQRDVREGGNEVDNLNLQVSRAREDLTKTTLTAPVSGLVVLTPQGGWQGDTRLPRLGDWASQGKEVASIVSLEQMQVKLELNQTQIAGVRMGQLADITIEALPGKVLKGKVTAIGQNARRPPIQGWQGVSSSATFPVTIDLPPIGKALIRPGMRASVRVVSRRIDNAITVPTGCIFRRDGRSVVFVERNGKFTQVPVTLGESNGEYTAVTKGVNGGERIALNDLGAPPPTATPAKGKPR
;
A
#
# COMPACT_ATOMS: atom_id res chain seq x y z
N MET A 1 -14.25 23.43 58.03
CA MET A 1 -13.59 23.01 59.29
C MET A 1 -12.12 23.22 59.06
N ASN A 2 -11.62 24.33 59.50
CA ASN A 2 -10.57 24.49 60.52
C ASN A 2 -9.22 23.85 60.14
N VAL A 3 -8.01 24.40 60.24
CA VAL A 3 -7.49 25.62 60.90
C VAL A 3 -5.98 25.67 60.61
N ARG A 4 -5.44 26.85 60.29
CA ARG A 4 -4.31 27.57 60.91
C ARG A 4 -2.87 27.02 60.75
N THR A 5 -2.04 27.79 60.24
CA THR A 5 -1.08 28.82 60.72
C THR A 5 0.35 28.28 60.99
N GLY A 6 1.34 29.08 60.58
CA GLY A 6 2.72 28.96 61.00
C GLY A 6 3.63 29.99 60.33
N ILE A 7 3.59 31.20 60.86
CA ILE A 7 4.47 32.34 60.71
C ILE A 7 5.81 32.02 61.41
N GLY A 8 6.95 32.38 60.78
CA GLY A 8 8.28 32.39 61.42
C GLY A 8 9.10 33.56 60.91
N VAL A 9 9.01 34.66 61.63
CA VAL A 9 9.83 35.90 61.58
C VAL A 9 11.09 35.71 62.45
N LEU A 10 12.24 36.22 62.01
CA LEU A 10 13.34 36.64 62.87
C LEU A 10 14.25 37.58 62.07
N VAL A 11 14.17 38.87 62.15
CA VAL A 11 14.69 39.88 63.13
C VAL A 11 16.24 39.88 63.21
N VAL A 12 16.84 40.81 62.53
CA VAL A 12 17.65 42.00 62.97
C VAL A 12 18.78 41.73 63.97
N ILE A 13 20.00 42.18 63.68
CA ILE A 13 20.82 42.96 64.56
C ILE A 13 21.72 43.96 63.79
N VAL A 14 21.51 45.21 64.01
CA VAL A 14 22.36 46.37 63.69
C VAL A 14 23.35 46.53 64.86
N VAL A 15 24.60 46.78 64.58
CA VAL A 15 25.54 47.36 65.53
C VAL A 15 26.24 48.54 64.86
N LEU A 16 25.93 49.70 65.38
CA LEU A 16 26.57 50.98 65.19
C LEU A 16 27.93 51.02 65.96
N GLY A 17 28.93 51.55 65.38
CA GLY A 17 30.19 51.94 66.04
C GLY A 17 30.76 53.17 65.34
N ALA A 18 30.48 54.31 65.89
CA ALA A 18 31.07 55.59 65.51
C ALA A 18 32.42 55.79 66.21
N VAL A 19 33.16 56.70 65.69
CA VAL A 19 34.20 57.59 66.25
C VAL A 19 35.55 57.52 65.59
N GLY A 20 36.00 58.62 65.10
CA GLY A 20 37.44 58.93 64.94
C GLY A 20 37.75 59.96 63.85
N TRP A 21 37.54 61.22 64.14
CA TRP A 21 37.98 62.37 63.36
C TRP A 21 39.55 62.44 63.39
N GLY A 22 40.16 62.60 62.22
CA GLY A 22 41.62 62.89 62.17
C GLY A 22 41.94 63.53 60.81
N ARG A 23 41.90 64.79 60.74
CA ARG A 23 42.28 65.71 59.68
C ARG A 23 43.86 65.67 59.55
N TRP A 24 44.36 65.24 58.40
CA TRP A 24 45.77 65.64 57.97
C TRP A 24 45.76 65.97 56.50
N GLN A 25 46.03 67.25 56.22
CA GLN A 25 46.32 67.78 54.93
C GLN A 25 47.81 67.44 54.58
N THR A 26 48.08 66.88 53.50
CA THR A 26 49.40 66.95 52.87
C THR A 26 49.21 67.20 51.34
N LYS A 27 49.92 68.20 50.87
CA LYS A 27 50.04 68.68 49.52
C LYS A 27 50.44 67.60 48.53
N PRO A 28 50.00 67.71 47.22
CA PRO A 28 50.48 66.88 46.15
C PRO A 28 51.91 67.25 45.71
N PRO A 29 52.78 66.34 45.45
CA PRO A 29 54.00 66.60 44.72
C PRO A 29 53.72 66.61 43.23
N SER A 30 54.46 67.53 42.58
CA SER A 30 54.48 67.88 41.17
C SER A 30 54.71 66.68 40.24
N ALA A 31 54.00 66.76 39.08
CA ALA A 31 54.25 65.88 37.93
C ALA A 31 55.71 65.88 37.47
N THR A 32 56.27 64.70 37.29
CA THR A 32 57.48 64.54 36.50
C THR A 32 57.41 63.21 35.76
N SER A 33 57.55 63.36 34.44
CA SER A 33 57.98 62.37 33.47
C SER A 33 56.95 61.23 33.15
N ALA A 34 56.37 61.36 32.02
CA ALA A 34 55.70 60.29 31.23
C ALA A 34 56.70 59.12 30.99
N ALA A 35 56.54 58.06 31.76
CA ALA A 35 57.06 56.78 31.37
C ALA A 35 56.19 56.28 30.20
N LYS A 36 56.82 56.17 29.05
CA LYS A 36 56.32 55.55 27.83
C LYS A 36 55.96 54.10 28.16
N GLY A 37 54.67 53.84 28.44
CA GLY A 37 54.19 52.49 28.75
C GLY A 37 54.58 51.56 27.58
N GLU A 38 55.55 50.68 27.84
CA GLU A 38 55.72 49.50 27.01
C GLU A 38 54.40 48.74 26.99
N GLN A 39 53.64 48.90 25.92
CA GLN A 39 52.50 48.04 25.65
C GLN A 39 53.06 46.60 25.60
N LEU A 40 52.68 45.74 26.57
CA LEU A 40 52.94 44.33 26.49
C LEU A 40 52.34 43.79 25.18
N VAL A 41 53.23 43.58 24.20
CA VAL A 41 52.82 43.02 22.93
C VAL A 41 52.74 41.53 23.05
N VAL A 42 51.51 41.01 23.07
CA VAL A 42 51.28 39.57 22.95
C VAL A 42 51.46 39.23 21.48
N ALA A 43 52.42 38.39 21.16
CA ALA A 43 52.74 38.00 19.78
C ALA A 43 52.51 36.49 19.57
N THR A 44 52.06 36.15 18.42
CA THR A 44 51.94 34.77 17.91
C THR A 44 52.78 34.62 16.65
N THR A 45 52.93 33.40 16.16
CA THR A 45 53.75 33.11 14.98
C THR A 45 52.82 32.73 13.80
N ALA A 46 53.03 33.35 12.62
CA ALA A 46 52.43 32.89 11.40
C ALA A 46 52.90 31.47 11.08
N LYS A 47 51.96 30.53 11.05
CA LYS A 47 52.30 29.13 10.81
C LYS A 47 51.95 28.73 9.37
N ARG A 48 52.79 27.89 8.80
CA ARG A 48 52.48 27.23 7.54
C ARG A 48 51.81 25.91 7.86
N GLN A 49 50.51 25.84 7.62
CA GLN A 49 49.71 24.67 7.94
C GLN A 49 48.51 24.54 6.98
N ASP A 50 47.90 23.37 6.94
CA ASP A 50 46.68 23.14 6.17
C ASP A 50 45.50 23.87 6.83
N LEU A 51 44.81 24.69 6.08
CA LEU A 51 43.61 25.37 6.55
C LEU A 51 42.37 24.62 6.06
N LEU A 52 41.63 24.07 7.03
CA LEU A 52 40.34 23.43 6.77
C LEU A 52 39.21 24.47 6.92
N ILE A 53 38.48 24.69 5.87
CA ILE A 53 37.27 25.49 5.91
C ILE A 53 36.08 24.58 6.14
N THR A 54 35.41 24.75 7.25
CA THR A 54 34.32 23.89 7.69
C THR A 54 33.04 24.65 7.82
N ILE A 55 31.94 24.00 7.44
CA ILE A 55 30.57 24.44 7.67
C ILE A 55 30.05 23.65 8.86
N SER A 56 29.68 24.35 9.94
CA SER A 56 29.17 23.74 11.18
C SER A 56 27.66 23.98 11.26
N GLU A 57 26.89 22.87 11.36
CA GLU A 57 25.45 22.91 11.49
C GLU A 57 24.94 21.79 12.40
N THR A 58 23.74 21.97 12.92
CA THR A 58 23.08 20.94 13.72
C THR A 58 22.13 20.12 12.86
N GLY A 59 22.27 18.81 12.93
CA GLY A 59 21.40 17.86 12.26
C GLY A 59 20.70 16.92 13.23
N VAL A 60 19.84 16.09 12.69
CA VAL A 60 19.10 15.05 13.43
C VAL A 60 19.53 13.68 12.91
N VAL A 61 19.86 12.81 13.84
CA VAL A 61 20.16 11.41 13.55
C VAL A 61 18.87 10.72 13.08
N ALA A 62 18.93 10.07 11.94
CA ALA A 62 17.83 9.28 11.38
C ALA A 62 18.36 7.91 10.95
N ALA A 63 17.49 6.92 10.90
CA ALA A 63 17.86 5.67 10.27
C ALA A 63 17.93 5.83 8.75
N LYS A 64 18.80 5.08 8.12
CA LYS A 64 18.88 5.02 6.65
C LYS A 64 17.69 4.28 6.07
N ASN A 65 17.30 3.17 6.70
CA ASN A 65 16.20 2.32 6.30
C ASN A 65 15.10 2.34 7.36
N SER A 66 13.90 2.73 6.95
CA SER A 66 12.69 2.63 7.76
C SER A 66 11.59 2.00 6.91
N MET A 67 10.84 1.10 7.52
CA MET A 67 9.74 0.41 6.86
C MET A 67 8.42 0.78 7.55
N PRO A 68 7.47 1.43 6.85
CA PRO A 68 6.19 1.77 7.43
C PRO A 68 5.37 0.50 7.68
N VAL A 69 4.67 0.45 8.80
CA VAL A 69 3.66 -0.55 9.12
C VAL A 69 2.30 0.08 8.88
N VAL A 70 1.61 -0.42 7.86
CA VAL A 70 0.35 0.11 7.37
C VAL A 70 -0.70 -1.01 7.48
N PRO A 71 -1.85 -0.77 8.12
CA PRO A 71 -2.93 -1.74 8.13
C PRO A 71 -3.54 -1.92 6.74
N ASP A 72 -3.73 -3.16 6.29
CA ASP A 72 -4.44 -3.49 5.06
C ASP A 72 -5.96 -3.45 5.21
N ILE A 73 -6.44 -3.44 6.45
CA ILE A 73 -7.87 -3.36 6.82
C ILE A 73 -8.06 -2.33 7.93
N SER A 74 -9.25 -1.76 8.01
CA SER A 74 -9.61 -0.85 9.09
C SER A 74 -10.21 -1.61 10.26
N GLY A 75 -9.87 -1.20 11.50
CA GLY A 75 -10.42 -1.86 12.68
C GLY A 75 -10.05 -1.15 13.98
N ARG A 76 -10.69 -1.57 15.09
CA ARG A 76 -10.36 -1.09 16.42
C ARG A 76 -9.10 -1.77 16.94
N ILE A 77 -8.17 -1.01 17.51
CA ILE A 77 -6.93 -1.55 18.09
C ILE A 77 -7.26 -2.31 19.38
N GLN A 78 -6.97 -3.61 19.38
CA GLN A 78 -7.08 -4.49 20.55
C GLN A 78 -5.78 -4.53 21.35
N TRP A 79 -4.66 -4.41 20.69
CA TRP A 79 -3.35 -4.39 21.29
C TRP A 79 -2.35 -3.66 20.41
N VAL A 80 -1.41 -2.94 21.01
CA VAL A 80 -0.30 -2.26 20.34
C VAL A 80 0.95 -2.42 21.20
N CYS A 81 2.09 -2.61 20.58
CA CYS A 81 3.37 -2.70 21.27
C CYS A 81 3.80 -1.32 21.82
N ASP A 82 4.71 -1.32 22.80
CA ASP A 82 5.25 -0.09 23.33
C ASP A 82 6.14 0.62 22.31
N ASN A 83 6.07 1.96 22.34
CA ASN A 83 6.91 2.78 21.46
C ASN A 83 8.39 2.67 21.91
N GLY A 84 9.28 2.48 20.95
CA GLY A 84 10.73 2.41 21.22
C GLY A 84 11.25 1.01 21.60
N ILE A 85 10.47 -0.05 21.47
CA ILE A 85 10.97 -1.43 21.61
C ILE A 85 11.61 -1.92 20.30
N VAL A 86 12.50 -2.89 20.44
CA VAL A 86 13.13 -3.55 19.28
C VAL A 86 12.41 -4.85 18.98
N LEU A 87 11.88 -4.98 17.77
CA LEU A 87 11.21 -6.19 17.29
C LEU A 87 12.07 -6.91 16.25
N LYS A 88 11.88 -8.24 16.18
CA LYS A 88 12.37 -9.10 15.10
C LYS A 88 11.35 -9.22 14.00
N VAL A 89 11.78 -9.61 12.80
CA VAL A 89 10.86 -9.96 11.68
C VAL A 89 9.77 -10.92 12.13
N GLY A 90 8.53 -10.64 11.77
CA GLY A 90 7.36 -11.47 12.08
C GLY A 90 6.75 -11.25 13.48
N GLN A 91 7.39 -10.49 14.37
CA GLN A 91 6.79 -10.17 15.67
C GLN A 91 5.63 -9.17 15.51
N THR A 92 4.62 -9.33 16.35
CA THR A 92 3.41 -8.49 16.32
C THR A 92 3.74 -7.06 16.75
N VAL A 93 3.33 -6.10 15.92
CA VAL A 93 3.40 -4.65 16.19
C VAL A 93 2.08 -4.16 16.75
N MET A 94 0.98 -4.62 16.15
CA MET A 94 -0.37 -4.20 16.51
C MET A 94 -1.35 -5.34 16.20
N ARG A 95 -2.41 -5.46 16.98
CA ARG A 95 -3.53 -6.36 16.74
C ARG A 95 -4.83 -5.59 16.73
N LEU A 96 -5.59 -5.76 15.66
CA LEU A 96 -6.95 -5.24 15.56
C LEU A 96 -7.94 -6.24 16.19
N ASP A 97 -9.13 -5.75 16.56
CA ASP A 97 -10.20 -6.60 17.07
C ASP A 97 -10.67 -7.60 15.97
N PRO A 98 -10.46 -8.90 16.15
CA PRO A 98 -10.80 -9.88 15.13
C PRO A 98 -12.30 -10.25 15.11
N ARG A 99 -13.08 -9.90 16.15
CA ARG A 99 -14.48 -10.33 16.31
C ARG A 99 -15.38 -9.99 15.12
N PRO A 100 -15.42 -8.75 14.59
CA PRO A 100 -16.26 -8.45 13.44
C PRO A 100 -15.89 -9.27 12.20
N PHE A 101 -14.60 -9.56 12.01
CA PHE A 101 -14.10 -10.36 10.89
C PHE A 101 -14.43 -11.85 11.07
N GLN A 102 -14.37 -12.37 12.31
CA GLN A 102 -14.79 -13.74 12.65
C GLN A 102 -16.30 -13.94 12.43
N GLU A 103 -17.12 -12.99 12.85
CA GLU A 103 -18.58 -13.01 12.63
C GLU A 103 -18.90 -13.02 11.14
N THR A 104 -18.26 -12.13 10.37
CA THR A 104 -18.41 -12.07 8.90
C THR A 104 -18.00 -13.40 8.25
N LEU A 105 -16.86 -13.96 8.63
CA LEU A 105 -16.39 -15.24 8.12
C LEU A 105 -17.36 -16.38 8.45
N THR A 106 -17.90 -16.41 9.65
CA THR A 106 -18.86 -17.43 10.09
C THR A 106 -20.15 -17.32 9.26
N ASP A 107 -20.73 -16.13 9.12
CA ASP A 107 -21.93 -15.90 8.32
C ASP A 107 -21.74 -16.31 6.86
N LEU A 108 -20.62 -15.89 6.24
CA LEU A 108 -20.30 -16.28 4.86
C LEU A 108 -20.07 -17.79 4.71
N THR A 109 -19.49 -18.46 5.71
CA THR A 109 -19.29 -19.91 5.68
C THR A 109 -20.63 -20.65 5.75
N VAL A 110 -21.54 -20.20 6.61
CA VAL A 110 -22.90 -20.76 6.68
C VAL A 110 -23.64 -20.61 5.35
N ARG A 111 -23.61 -19.42 4.76
CA ARG A 111 -24.21 -19.15 3.44
C ARG A 111 -23.60 -20.00 2.33
N TYR A 112 -22.28 -20.17 2.34
CA TYR A 112 -21.57 -21.05 1.40
C TYR A 112 -22.06 -22.51 1.53
N ASP A 113 -22.13 -23.05 2.74
CA ASP A 113 -22.60 -24.42 2.98
C ASP A 113 -24.05 -24.62 2.57
N GLU A 114 -24.89 -23.60 2.76
CA GLU A 114 -26.30 -23.63 2.29
C GLU A 114 -26.36 -23.61 0.76
N ALA A 115 -25.57 -22.79 0.09
CA ALA A 115 -25.51 -22.74 -1.36
C ALA A 115 -25.02 -24.08 -1.96
N VAL A 116 -24.02 -24.71 -1.35
CA VAL A 116 -23.54 -26.05 -1.73
C VAL A 116 -24.68 -27.07 -1.62
N ARG A 117 -25.44 -27.05 -0.50
CA ARG A 117 -26.59 -27.94 -0.31
C ARG A 117 -27.70 -27.66 -1.33
N ARG A 118 -28.02 -26.38 -1.64
CA ARG A 118 -29.00 -26.02 -2.67
C ARG A 118 -28.57 -26.52 -4.04
N LYS A 119 -27.33 -26.34 -4.46
CA LYS A 119 -26.77 -26.85 -5.71
C LYS A 119 -26.88 -28.37 -5.81
N ALA A 120 -26.50 -29.09 -4.76
CA ALA A 120 -26.60 -30.55 -4.70
C ALA A 120 -28.07 -31.02 -4.83
N LYS A 121 -29.00 -30.37 -4.11
CA LYS A 121 -30.43 -30.65 -4.19
C LYS A 121 -30.99 -30.39 -5.60
N ALA A 122 -30.63 -29.26 -6.22
CA ALA A 122 -31.04 -28.94 -7.60
C ALA A 122 -30.55 -30.03 -8.59
N GLY A 123 -29.30 -30.48 -8.44
CA GLY A 123 -28.74 -31.56 -9.24
C GLY A 123 -29.48 -32.89 -9.03
N ALA A 124 -29.79 -33.27 -7.79
CA ALA A 124 -30.53 -34.50 -7.49
C ALA A 124 -31.98 -34.46 -8.03
N VAL A 125 -32.67 -33.34 -7.85
CA VAL A 125 -34.03 -33.13 -8.39
C VAL A 125 -33.99 -33.16 -9.92
N GLY A 126 -33.02 -32.49 -10.55
CA GLY A 126 -32.85 -32.54 -12.00
C GLY A 126 -32.59 -33.94 -12.54
N ALA A 127 -31.72 -34.72 -11.88
CA ALA A 127 -31.43 -36.10 -12.23
C ALA A 127 -32.68 -37.00 -12.12
N ALA A 128 -33.44 -36.87 -11.04
CA ALA A 128 -34.69 -37.62 -10.85
C ALA A 128 -35.72 -37.30 -11.94
N ARG A 129 -35.92 -36.02 -12.26
CA ARG A 129 -36.82 -35.57 -13.34
C ARG A 129 -36.36 -36.10 -14.70
N MET A 130 -35.08 -36.10 -14.99
CA MET A 130 -34.54 -36.64 -16.25
C MET A 130 -34.74 -38.16 -16.36
N LYS A 131 -34.64 -38.90 -15.24
CA LYS A 131 -34.93 -40.33 -15.19
C LYS A 131 -36.42 -40.59 -15.52
N GLU A 132 -37.30 -39.84 -14.91
CA GLU A 132 -38.76 -39.94 -15.18
C GLU A 132 -39.06 -39.63 -16.64
N MET A 133 -38.54 -38.54 -17.20
CA MET A 133 -38.77 -38.17 -18.60
C MET A 133 -38.23 -39.23 -19.57
N ARG A 134 -37.10 -39.85 -19.25
CA ARG A 134 -36.55 -40.94 -20.06
C ARG A 134 -37.51 -42.14 -20.09
N LEU A 135 -38.03 -42.53 -18.93
CA LEU A 135 -39.01 -43.63 -18.84
C LEU A 135 -40.29 -43.30 -19.60
N ARG A 136 -40.80 -42.05 -19.56
CA ARG A 136 -41.98 -41.62 -20.35
C ARG A 136 -41.69 -41.70 -21.84
N LEU A 137 -40.54 -41.25 -22.29
CA LEU A 137 -40.14 -41.32 -23.69
C LEU A 137 -40.04 -42.76 -24.18
N GLN A 138 -39.44 -43.63 -23.39
CA GLN A 138 -39.31 -45.05 -23.70
C GLN A 138 -40.73 -45.67 -23.86
N ARG A 139 -41.63 -45.43 -22.90
CA ARG A 139 -43.01 -45.94 -23.01
C ARG A 139 -43.72 -45.45 -24.27
N ALA A 140 -43.57 -44.17 -24.60
CA ALA A 140 -44.18 -43.61 -25.81
C ALA A 140 -43.57 -44.24 -27.09
N GLN A 141 -42.31 -44.55 -27.12
CA GLN A 141 -41.64 -45.25 -28.22
C GLN A 141 -42.09 -46.71 -28.33
N ASP A 142 -42.21 -47.40 -27.19
CA ASP A 142 -42.68 -48.78 -27.13
C ASP A 142 -44.15 -48.90 -27.59
N ASP A 143 -44.99 -47.89 -27.24
CA ASP A 143 -46.39 -47.81 -27.67
C ASP A 143 -46.51 -47.63 -29.20
N VAL A 144 -45.66 -46.77 -29.80
CA VAL A 144 -45.60 -46.65 -31.27
C VAL A 144 -45.19 -47.96 -31.91
N ALA A 145 -44.15 -48.61 -31.42
CA ALA A 145 -43.64 -49.88 -31.96
C ALA A 145 -44.64 -51.03 -31.82
N ALA A 146 -45.37 -51.07 -30.69
CA ALA A 146 -46.42 -52.08 -30.48
C ALA A 146 -47.60 -51.87 -31.45
N PHE A 147 -48.03 -50.60 -31.58
CA PHE A 147 -49.10 -50.22 -32.52
C PHE A 147 -48.74 -50.55 -33.98
N GLU A 148 -47.54 -50.19 -34.43
CA GLU A 148 -47.10 -50.45 -35.80
C GLU A 148 -47.08 -51.98 -36.10
N ARG A 149 -46.69 -52.77 -35.14
CA ARG A 149 -46.75 -54.25 -35.29
C ARG A 149 -48.20 -54.77 -35.37
N GLU A 150 -49.08 -54.28 -34.51
CA GLU A 150 -50.47 -54.65 -34.51
C GLU A 150 -51.16 -54.26 -35.83
N GLN A 151 -50.90 -53.01 -36.30
CA GLN A 151 -51.43 -52.56 -37.57
C GLN A 151 -50.94 -53.34 -38.77
N GLN A 152 -49.64 -53.72 -38.75
CA GLN A 152 -49.08 -54.57 -39.79
C GLN A 152 -49.81 -55.90 -39.91
N VAL A 153 -50.12 -56.58 -38.79
CA VAL A 153 -50.89 -57.81 -38.77
C VAL A 153 -52.32 -57.58 -39.28
N THR A 154 -52.96 -56.52 -38.80
CA THR A 154 -54.39 -56.23 -39.16
C THR A 154 -54.47 -55.90 -40.66
N LEU A 155 -53.57 -55.11 -41.21
CA LEU A 155 -53.59 -54.78 -42.66
C LEU A 155 -53.20 -55.99 -43.50
N GLN A 156 -52.33 -56.87 -43.03
CA GLN A 156 -52.01 -58.12 -43.73
C GLN A 156 -53.23 -59.06 -43.81
N GLN A 157 -53.95 -59.22 -42.69
CA GLN A 157 -55.17 -59.99 -42.65
C GLN A 157 -56.27 -59.43 -43.62
N ALA A 158 -56.38 -58.12 -43.66
CA ALA A 158 -57.31 -57.49 -44.57
C ALA A 158 -56.88 -57.62 -46.07
N ALA A 159 -55.59 -57.58 -46.33
CA ALA A 159 -55.01 -57.85 -47.68
C ALA A 159 -55.27 -59.32 -48.12
N ASP A 160 -55.04 -60.25 -47.17
CA ASP A 160 -55.32 -61.68 -47.44
C ASP A 160 -56.83 -61.91 -47.74
N SER A 161 -57.74 -61.22 -47.06
CA SER A 161 -59.20 -61.24 -47.33
C SER A 161 -59.53 -60.70 -48.74
N ILE A 162 -58.91 -59.61 -49.17
CA ILE A 162 -59.06 -59.06 -50.53
C ILE A 162 -58.59 -60.10 -51.56
N GLU A 163 -57.43 -60.76 -51.32
CA GLU A 163 -56.96 -61.75 -52.21
C GLU A 163 -57.94 -62.96 -52.32
N PHE A 164 -58.46 -63.40 -51.17
CA PHE A 164 -59.44 -64.45 -51.15
C PHE A 164 -60.72 -64.08 -52.01
N HIS A 165 -61.30 -62.91 -51.78
CA HIS A 165 -62.49 -62.45 -52.53
C HIS A 165 -62.16 -62.20 -54.02
N ALA A 166 -60.94 -61.80 -54.32
CA ALA A 166 -60.49 -61.63 -55.72
C ALA A 166 -60.38 -63.00 -56.41
N ARG A 167 -59.86 -64.04 -55.76
CA ARG A 167 -59.87 -65.42 -56.30
C ARG A 167 -61.29 -65.98 -56.48
N GLU A 168 -62.16 -65.73 -55.51
CA GLU A 168 -63.54 -66.16 -55.61
C GLU A 168 -64.27 -65.44 -56.81
N LEU A 169 -64.03 -64.15 -57.03
CA LEU A 169 -64.57 -63.40 -58.18
C LEU A 169 -64.05 -64.02 -59.51
N VAL A 170 -62.74 -64.37 -59.61
CA VAL A 170 -62.21 -65.02 -60.82
C VAL A 170 -62.92 -66.33 -61.05
N LYS A 171 -63.13 -67.19 -60.04
CA LYS A 171 -63.84 -68.43 -60.17
C LYS A 171 -65.32 -68.23 -60.58
N GLN A 172 -66.06 -67.30 -59.99
CA GLN A 172 -67.42 -66.97 -60.35
C GLN A 172 -67.55 -66.46 -61.77
N ARG A 173 -66.54 -65.72 -62.25
CA ARG A 173 -66.51 -65.26 -63.68
C ARG A 173 -66.22 -66.41 -64.61
N GLU A 174 -65.35 -67.32 -64.30
CA GLU A 174 -65.11 -68.53 -65.11
C GLU A 174 -66.34 -69.40 -65.17
N ASP A 175 -67.01 -69.67 -64.02
CA ASP A 175 -68.24 -70.46 -63.95
C ASP A 175 -69.36 -69.81 -64.75
N ALA A 176 -69.54 -68.50 -64.67
CA ALA A 176 -70.53 -67.75 -65.43
C ALA A 176 -70.24 -67.80 -66.94
N GLU A 177 -68.95 -67.72 -67.33
CA GLU A 177 -68.57 -67.84 -68.73
C GLU A 177 -68.92 -69.22 -69.30
N VAL A 178 -68.59 -70.29 -68.54
CA VAL A 178 -68.96 -71.71 -68.91
C VAL A 178 -70.48 -71.84 -69.04
N THR A 179 -71.25 -71.29 -68.05
CA THR A 179 -72.71 -71.28 -68.05
C THR A 179 -73.27 -70.55 -69.30
N ARG A 180 -72.75 -69.38 -69.66
CA ARG A 180 -73.18 -68.64 -70.90
C ARG A 180 -72.82 -69.41 -72.14
N ARG A 181 -71.64 -70.06 -72.21
CA ARG A 181 -71.32 -70.93 -73.42
C ARG A 181 -72.22 -72.11 -73.55
N LEU A 182 -72.63 -72.78 -72.46
CA LEU A 182 -73.52 -73.89 -72.47
C LEU A 182 -74.98 -73.45 -72.81
N ALA A 183 -75.43 -72.29 -72.28
CA ALA A 183 -76.73 -71.72 -72.67
C ALA A 183 -76.81 -71.35 -74.19
N ALA A 184 -75.68 -70.76 -74.75
CA ALA A 184 -75.60 -70.46 -76.14
C ALA A 184 -75.72 -71.72 -77.05
N LYS A 185 -75.42 -72.84 -76.53
CA LYS A 185 -75.57 -74.17 -77.23
C LYS A 185 -76.91 -74.79 -76.92
N GLY A 186 -77.84 -74.12 -76.21
CA GLY A 186 -79.15 -74.65 -75.87
C GLY A 186 -79.19 -75.74 -74.76
N LEU A 187 -78.07 -75.91 -74.03
CA LEU A 187 -77.93 -76.97 -73.02
C LEU A 187 -78.21 -76.51 -71.59
N MET A 188 -78.57 -75.21 -71.42
CA MET A 188 -78.87 -74.61 -70.12
C MET A 188 -79.99 -73.55 -70.21
N ALA A 189 -80.78 -73.34 -69.15
CA ALA A 189 -81.82 -72.36 -69.09
C ALA A 189 -81.30 -70.91 -68.92
N GLY A 190 -81.98 -69.91 -69.51
CA GLY A 190 -81.57 -68.50 -69.37
C GLY A 190 -81.58 -68.00 -67.94
N THR A 191 -82.43 -68.58 -67.06
CA THR A 191 -82.49 -68.29 -65.65
C THR A 191 -81.17 -68.70 -64.88
N GLU A 192 -80.48 -69.68 -65.35
CA GLU A 192 -79.20 -70.12 -64.79
C GLU A 192 -78.06 -69.10 -65.14
N VAL A 193 -78.13 -68.49 -66.39
CA VAL A 193 -77.24 -67.42 -66.79
C VAL A 193 -77.46 -66.19 -65.89
N GLU A 194 -78.69 -65.80 -65.65
CA GLU A 194 -79.04 -64.68 -64.77
C GLU A 194 -78.52 -64.92 -63.31
N ARG A 195 -78.68 -66.18 -62.82
CA ARG A 195 -78.17 -66.56 -61.50
C ARG A 195 -76.62 -66.45 -61.46
N ALA A 196 -75.92 -66.90 -62.44
CA ALA A 196 -74.45 -66.82 -62.51
C ALA A 196 -73.98 -65.38 -62.65
N ASP A 197 -74.69 -64.55 -63.44
CA ASP A 197 -74.38 -63.12 -63.52
C ASP A 197 -74.64 -62.39 -62.19
N ALA A 198 -75.71 -62.76 -61.48
CA ALA A 198 -76.01 -62.25 -60.15
C ALA A 198 -74.88 -62.63 -59.11
N ALA A 199 -74.36 -63.89 -59.20
CA ALA A 199 -73.27 -64.36 -58.38
C ALA A 199 -72.00 -63.60 -58.68
N VAL A 200 -71.63 -63.29 -59.92
CA VAL A 200 -70.48 -62.43 -60.27
C VAL A 200 -70.69 -61.06 -59.71
N LYS A 201 -71.83 -60.43 -59.84
CA LYS A 201 -72.11 -59.11 -59.27
C LYS A 201 -71.93 -59.13 -57.73
N ALA A 202 -72.45 -60.17 -57.08
CA ALA A 202 -72.36 -60.31 -55.64
C ALA A 202 -70.89 -60.45 -55.20
N ALA A 203 -70.03 -61.21 -55.92
CA ALA A 203 -68.62 -61.32 -55.68
C ALA A 203 -67.87 -60.01 -55.96
N GLU A 204 -68.26 -59.27 -56.99
CA GLU A 204 -67.73 -57.90 -57.25
C GLU A 204 -68.05 -56.95 -56.11
N PHE A 205 -69.24 -56.94 -55.62
CA PHE A 205 -69.62 -56.09 -54.47
C PHE A 205 -68.87 -56.50 -53.23
N SER A 206 -68.72 -57.81 -52.94
CA SER A 206 -67.94 -58.23 -51.75
C SER A 206 -66.46 -57.85 -51.86
N LEU A 207 -65.84 -58.01 -53.00
CA LEU A 207 -64.45 -57.55 -53.23
C LEU A 207 -64.33 -56.03 -53.08
N GLN A 208 -65.27 -55.30 -53.67
CA GLN A 208 -65.26 -53.85 -53.57
C GLN A 208 -65.48 -53.38 -52.13
N ARG A 209 -66.28 -54.01 -51.35
CA ARG A 209 -66.48 -53.75 -49.94
C ARG A 209 -65.18 -54.00 -49.15
N GLU A 210 -64.55 -55.15 -49.32
CA GLU A 210 -63.31 -55.50 -48.69
C GLU A 210 -62.18 -54.51 -49.01
N ARG A 211 -62.10 -54.06 -50.26
CA ARG A 211 -61.14 -53.01 -50.65
C ARG A 211 -61.40 -51.67 -49.96
N SER A 212 -62.70 -51.29 -49.90
CA SER A 212 -63.08 -50.05 -49.22
C SER A 212 -62.76 -50.10 -47.71
N ASP A 213 -63.06 -51.26 -47.06
CA ASP A 213 -62.74 -51.50 -45.66
C ASP A 213 -61.21 -51.50 -45.40
N TYR A 214 -60.39 -52.06 -46.32
CA TYR A 214 -58.98 -52.01 -46.25
C TYR A 214 -58.41 -50.59 -46.32
N GLU A 215 -58.88 -49.79 -47.32
CA GLU A 215 -58.42 -48.39 -47.42
C GLU A 215 -58.84 -47.53 -46.21
N LEU A 216 -60.05 -47.80 -45.65
CA LEU A 216 -60.52 -47.14 -44.42
C LEU A 216 -59.61 -47.50 -43.23
N LYS A 217 -59.35 -48.80 -43.02
CA LYS A 217 -58.45 -49.28 -41.95
C LYS A 217 -57.02 -48.72 -42.11
N LYS A 218 -56.51 -48.69 -43.35
CA LYS A 218 -55.22 -48.12 -43.67
C LYS A 218 -55.10 -46.63 -43.37
N SER A 219 -56.16 -45.86 -43.70
CA SER A 219 -56.24 -44.45 -43.42
C SER A 219 -56.33 -44.14 -41.91
N GLN A 220 -57.12 -44.93 -41.18
CA GLN A 220 -57.25 -44.82 -39.73
C GLN A 220 -55.88 -45.16 -39.08
N ALA A 221 -55.24 -46.25 -39.44
CA ALA A 221 -53.99 -46.64 -38.97
C ALA A 221 -52.90 -45.56 -39.19
N ALA A 222 -52.88 -44.94 -40.36
CA ALA A 222 -51.96 -43.84 -40.67
C ALA A 222 -52.17 -42.62 -39.80
N SER A 223 -53.42 -42.25 -39.52
CA SER A 223 -53.77 -41.14 -38.61
C SER A 223 -53.34 -41.43 -37.19
N ASP A 224 -53.70 -42.62 -36.66
CA ASP A 224 -53.34 -43.02 -35.31
C ASP A 224 -51.83 -43.16 -35.12
N ALA A 225 -51.13 -43.68 -36.13
CA ALA A 225 -49.63 -43.73 -36.13
C ALA A 225 -49.06 -42.32 -36.06
N LEU A 226 -49.61 -41.37 -36.83
CA LEU A 226 -49.15 -39.99 -36.81
C LEU A 226 -49.31 -39.34 -35.43
N ASP A 227 -50.47 -39.55 -34.78
CA ASP A 227 -50.74 -38.98 -33.47
C ASP A 227 -49.83 -39.60 -32.38
N ARG A 228 -49.59 -40.90 -32.42
CA ARG A 228 -48.62 -41.55 -31.53
C ARG A 228 -47.21 -41.06 -31.75
N ARG A 229 -46.75 -40.89 -32.98
CA ARG A 229 -45.42 -40.30 -33.30
C ARG A 229 -45.33 -38.83 -32.85
N ARG A 230 -46.43 -38.07 -32.96
CA ARG A 230 -46.49 -36.72 -32.40
C ARG A 230 -46.30 -36.74 -30.89
N SER A 231 -46.90 -37.68 -30.16
CA SER A 231 -46.71 -37.84 -28.71
C SER A 231 -45.26 -38.09 -28.37
N VAL A 232 -44.52 -38.95 -29.12
CA VAL A 232 -43.07 -39.14 -28.95
C VAL A 232 -42.31 -37.83 -29.16
N THR A 233 -42.67 -37.06 -30.20
CA THR A 233 -42.02 -35.76 -30.49
C THR A 233 -42.25 -34.75 -29.36
N TRP A 234 -43.48 -34.66 -28.83
CA TRP A 234 -43.79 -33.82 -27.68
C TRP A 234 -43.00 -34.23 -26.43
N THR A 235 -42.98 -35.50 -26.10
CA THR A 235 -42.21 -36.05 -24.96
C THR A 235 -40.71 -35.75 -25.10
N THR A 236 -40.17 -35.87 -26.31
CA THR A 236 -38.74 -35.56 -26.59
C THR A 236 -38.44 -34.06 -26.37
N ARG A 237 -39.35 -33.18 -26.83
CA ARG A 237 -39.22 -31.73 -26.61
C ARG A 237 -39.28 -31.36 -25.12
N ASP A 238 -40.22 -31.99 -24.38
CA ASP A 238 -40.38 -31.77 -22.95
C ASP A 238 -39.13 -32.26 -22.16
N MET A 239 -38.57 -33.40 -22.57
CA MET A 239 -37.29 -33.88 -21.99
C MET A 239 -36.14 -32.90 -22.27
N SER A 240 -36.07 -32.35 -23.47
CA SER A 240 -35.05 -31.35 -23.82
C SER A 240 -35.21 -30.07 -22.98
N ARG A 241 -36.45 -29.56 -22.83
CA ARG A 241 -36.75 -28.41 -21.97
C ARG A 241 -36.38 -28.67 -20.51
N ALA A 242 -36.77 -29.84 -19.97
CA ALA A 242 -36.45 -30.25 -18.61
C ALA A 242 -34.89 -30.35 -18.38
N ARG A 243 -34.19 -30.87 -19.39
CA ARG A 243 -32.71 -30.92 -19.36
C ARG A 243 -32.11 -29.51 -19.28
N SER A 244 -32.53 -28.62 -20.16
CA SER A 244 -32.03 -27.24 -20.21
C SER A 244 -32.34 -26.46 -18.92
N SER A 245 -33.53 -26.64 -18.34
CA SER A 245 -33.90 -26.05 -17.05
C SER A 245 -33.00 -26.56 -15.94
N SER A 246 -32.86 -27.89 -15.79
CA SER A 246 -32.02 -28.49 -14.77
C SER A 246 -30.52 -28.07 -14.87
N GLN A 247 -30.01 -27.96 -16.11
CA GLN A 247 -28.65 -27.47 -16.34
C GLN A 247 -28.50 -26.01 -15.94
N ARG A 248 -29.51 -25.14 -16.18
CA ARG A 248 -29.47 -23.76 -15.70
C ARG A 248 -29.48 -23.69 -14.19
N ASP A 249 -30.38 -24.40 -13.52
CA ASP A 249 -30.51 -24.41 -12.05
C ASP A 249 -29.19 -24.83 -11.38
N VAL A 250 -28.52 -25.87 -11.91
CA VAL A 250 -27.22 -26.33 -11.41
C VAL A 250 -26.10 -25.31 -11.69
N ARG A 251 -26.12 -24.64 -12.86
CA ARG A 251 -25.14 -23.62 -13.19
C ARG A 251 -25.29 -22.39 -12.33
N GLU A 252 -26.52 -21.90 -12.13
CA GLU A 252 -26.82 -20.78 -11.25
C GLU A 252 -26.37 -21.06 -9.82
N GLY A 253 -26.72 -22.24 -9.29
CA GLY A 253 -26.22 -22.69 -7.98
C GLY A 253 -24.71 -22.84 -7.95
N GLY A 254 -24.05 -23.19 -9.07
CA GLY A 254 -22.60 -23.22 -9.21
C GLY A 254 -22.00 -21.83 -9.07
N ASN A 255 -22.49 -20.86 -9.81
CA ASN A 255 -22.02 -19.48 -9.77
C ASN A 255 -22.18 -18.84 -8.36
N GLU A 256 -23.30 -19.16 -7.68
CA GLU A 256 -23.52 -18.72 -6.29
C GLU A 256 -22.46 -19.31 -5.33
N VAL A 257 -22.19 -20.60 -5.44
CA VAL A 257 -21.16 -21.30 -4.65
C VAL A 257 -19.79 -20.69 -4.90
N ASP A 258 -19.41 -20.45 -6.16
CA ASP A 258 -18.12 -19.90 -6.51
C ASP A 258 -17.95 -18.47 -5.99
N ASN A 259 -19.00 -17.64 -6.08
CA ASN A 259 -19.00 -16.28 -5.53
C ASN A 259 -18.84 -16.29 -4.00
N LEU A 260 -19.62 -17.10 -3.30
CA LEU A 260 -19.52 -17.22 -1.83
C LEU A 260 -18.17 -17.79 -1.39
N ASN A 261 -17.60 -18.74 -2.13
CA ASN A 261 -16.26 -19.25 -1.87
C ASN A 261 -15.18 -18.15 -1.96
N LEU A 262 -15.30 -17.27 -2.98
CA LEU A 262 -14.41 -16.11 -3.10
C LEU A 262 -14.57 -15.15 -1.92
N GLN A 263 -15.80 -14.90 -1.46
CA GLN A 263 -16.07 -14.04 -0.31
C GLN A 263 -15.51 -14.65 0.99
N VAL A 264 -15.70 -15.96 1.22
CA VAL A 264 -15.12 -16.69 2.35
C VAL A 264 -13.59 -16.60 2.34
N SER A 265 -12.98 -16.76 1.17
CA SER A 265 -11.52 -16.66 1.03
C SER A 265 -11.01 -15.27 1.39
N ARG A 266 -11.67 -14.20 0.93
CA ARG A 266 -11.36 -12.82 1.30
C ARG A 266 -11.54 -12.57 2.79
N ALA A 267 -12.65 -13.01 3.39
CA ALA A 267 -12.89 -12.84 4.81
C ALA A 267 -11.85 -13.59 5.68
N ARG A 268 -11.36 -14.74 5.23
CA ARG A 268 -10.22 -15.44 5.88
C ARG A 268 -8.94 -14.63 5.78
N GLU A 269 -8.63 -14.08 4.62
CA GLU A 269 -7.47 -13.22 4.42
C GLU A 269 -7.56 -11.97 5.30
N ASP A 270 -8.72 -11.30 5.35
CA ASP A 270 -8.93 -10.13 6.20
C ASP A 270 -8.73 -10.46 7.69
N LEU A 271 -9.17 -11.64 8.13
CA LEU A 271 -8.92 -12.11 9.49
C LEU A 271 -7.42 -12.26 9.77
N THR A 272 -6.61 -12.74 8.84
CA THR A 272 -5.15 -12.81 9.02
C THR A 272 -4.52 -11.41 9.09
N LYS A 273 -5.06 -10.44 8.34
CA LYS A 273 -4.61 -9.04 8.31
C LYS A 273 -4.95 -8.26 9.58
N THR A 274 -5.75 -8.83 10.51
CA THR A 274 -5.99 -8.22 11.83
C THR A 274 -4.73 -8.13 12.68
N THR A 275 -3.72 -8.95 12.41
CA THR A 275 -2.44 -8.95 13.11
C THR A 275 -1.36 -8.33 12.24
N LEU A 276 -0.93 -7.12 12.60
CA LEU A 276 0.16 -6.43 11.91
C LEU A 276 1.49 -6.87 12.50
N THR A 277 2.37 -7.37 11.65
CA THR A 277 3.69 -7.88 12.05
C THR A 277 4.82 -7.00 11.53
N ALA A 278 5.98 -7.10 12.15
CA ALA A 278 7.18 -6.38 11.76
C ALA A 278 7.75 -6.95 10.44
N PRO A 279 7.82 -6.18 9.34
CA PRO A 279 8.39 -6.63 8.08
C PRO A 279 9.92 -6.75 8.12
N VAL A 280 10.58 -6.01 9.00
CA VAL A 280 12.03 -6.01 9.22
C VAL A 280 12.34 -5.96 10.71
N SER A 281 13.56 -6.39 11.11
CA SER A 281 14.01 -6.22 12.49
C SER A 281 14.43 -4.78 12.74
N GLY A 282 13.97 -4.18 13.83
CA GLY A 282 14.32 -2.79 14.14
C GLY A 282 13.57 -2.21 15.33
N LEU A 283 13.82 -0.94 15.58
CA LEU A 283 13.14 -0.13 16.59
C LEU A 283 11.77 0.28 16.08
N VAL A 284 10.73 0.02 16.84
CA VAL A 284 9.37 0.50 16.53
C VAL A 284 9.23 1.95 16.93
N VAL A 285 8.76 2.76 16.00
CA VAL A 285 8.37 4.14 16.22
C VAL A 285 6.89 4.26 15.86
N LEU A 286 6.04 4.41 16.86
CA LEU A 286 4.61 4.60 16.62
C LEU A 286 4.36 5.97 15.98
N THR A 287 3.57 6.00 14.92
CA THR A 287 3.24 7.25 14.19
C THR A 287 2.06 7.93 14.86
N PRO A 288 2.21 9.19 15.32
CA PRO A 288 1.11 9.92 15.92
C PRO A 288 -0.08 10.04 14.95
N GLN A 289 -1.27 9.74 15.45
CA GLN A 289 -2.52 9.85 14.70
C GLN A 289 -3.19 11.18 15.04
N GLY A 290 -3.58 11.95 14.02
CA GLY A 290 -4.34 13.18 14.22
C GLY A 290 -5.79 12.88 14.55
N GLY A 291 -6.29 13.39 15.68
CA GLY A 291 -7.71 13.46 16.01
C GLY A 291 -8.41 14.61 15.27
N TRP A 292 -9.75 14.59 15.27
CA TRP A 292 -10.59 15.61 14.61
C TRP A 292 -10.30 17.07 15.06
N GLN A 293 -9.74 17.28 16.25
CA GLN A 293 -9.44 18.60 16.82
C GLN A 293 -7.95 19.00 16.75
N GLY A 294 -7.15 18.33 15.90
CA GLY A 294 -5.71 18.63 15.77
C GLY A 294 -4.83 18.07 16.88
N ASP A 295 -5.40 17.33 17.81
CA ASP A 295 -4.65 16.62 18.85
C ASP A 295 -4.00 15.36 18.23
N THR A 296 -2.68 15.41 18.12
CA THR A 296 -1.86 14.29 17.61
C THR A 296 -1.39 13.44 18.79
N ARG A 297 -1.88 12.21 18.86
CA ARG A 297 -1.48 11.24 19.89
C ARG A 297 -1.03 9.91 19.31
N LEU A 298 -0.22 9.21 20.07
CA LEU A 298 0.19 7.85 19.71
C LEU A 298 -1.01 6.89 19.73
N PRO A 299 -1.06 5.89 18.84
CA PRO A 299 -2.11 4.88 18.82
C PRO A 299 -2.21 4.15 20.17
N ARG A 300 -3.44 3.98 20.67
CA ARG A 300 -3.73 3.31 21.93
C ARG A 300 -4.79 2.24 21.76
N LEU A 301 -4.90 1.36 22.72
CA LEU A 301 -5.97 0.39 22.83
C LEU A 301 -7.34 1.10 22.74
N GLY A 302 -8.22 0.60 21.86
CA GLY A 302 -9.54 1.16 21.62
C GLY A 302 -9.62 2.22 20.51
N ASP A 303 -8.48 2.75 20.04
CA ASP A 303 -8.44 3.67 18.92
C ASP A 303 -8.76 2.96 17.59
N TRP A 304 -9.08 3.74 16.57
CA TRP A 304 -9.40 3.22 15.24
C TRP A 304 -8.20 3.33 14.31
N ALA A 305 -7.74 2.19 13.80
CA ALA A 305 -6.73 2.14 12.74
C ALA A 305 -7.42 2.11 11.37
N SER A 306 -7.06 3.04 10.49
CA SER A 306 -7.62 3.13 9.14
C SER A 306 -6.71 2.43 8.14
N GLN A 307 -7.31 1.73 7.19
CA GLN A 307 -6.60 1.11 6.07
C GLN A 307 -5.76 2.14 5.31
N GLY A 308 -4.56 1.74 4.92
CA GLY A 308 -3.65 2.58 4.13
C GLY A 308 -2.95 3.70 4.92
N LYS A 309 -3.24 3.88 6.22
CA LYS A 309 -2.62 4.91 7.05
C LYS A 309 -1.52 4.31 7.93
N GLU A 310 -0.32 4.86 7.85
CA GLU A 310 0.81 4.40 8.66
C GLU A 310 0.50 4.53 10.16
N VAL A 311 0.62 3.43 10.90
CA VAL A 311 0.41 3.37 12.35
C VAL A 311 1.70 3.26 13.12
N ALA A 312 2.73 2.74 12.50
CA ALA A 312 4.08 2.62 13.06
C ALA A 312 5.10 2.58 11.92
N SER A 313 6.35 2.89 12.24
CA SER A 313 7.50 2.70 11.36
C SER A 313 8.53 1.85 12.06
N ILE A 314 9.09 0.86 11.38
CA ILE A 314 10.18 0.04 11.91
C ILE A 314 11.49 0.53 11.34
N VAL A 315 12.34 0.99 12.22
CA VAL A 315 13.55 1.71 11.93
C VAL A 315 14.74 0.78 12.15
N SER A 316 15.48 0.48 11.08
CA SER A 316 16.70 -0.32 11.20
C SER A 316 17.80 0.49 11.91
N LEU A 317 18.33 -0.09 13.01
CA LEU A 317 19.42 0.52 13.77
C LEU A 317 20.81 0.17 13.20
N GLU A 318 20.89 -0.59 12.13
CA GLU A 318 22.16 -1.05 11.57
C GLU A 318 22.90 0.04 10.81
N GLN A 319 22.16 0.87 10.10
CA GLN A 319 22.68 1.96 9.29
C GLN A 319 21.98 3.25 9.67
N MET A 320 22.76 4.17 10.21
CA MET A 320 22.30 5.48 10.64
C MET A 320 22.87 6.58 9.74
N GLN A 321 22.13 7.66 9.62
CA GLN A 321 22.51 8.85 8.86
C GLN A 321 22.16 10.09 9.67
N VAL A 322 22.85 11.19 9.40
CA VAL A 322 22.47 12.52 9.93
C VAL A 322 21.82 13.30 8.80
N LYS A 323 20.63 13.80 9.07
CA LYS A 323 19.94 14.76 8.19
C LYS A 323 20.12 16.14 8.76
N LEU A 324 20.63 17.05 7.94
CA LEU A 324 20.80 18.45 8.29
C LEU A 324 20.25 19.33 7.17
N GLU A 325 19.92 20.56 7.48
CA GLU A 325 19.43 21.54 6.55
C GLU A 325 20.41 22.69 6.43
N LEU A 326 20.96 22.87 5.25
CA LEU A 326 21.89 23.96 4.94
C LEU A 326 21.18 25.10 4.22
N ASN A 327 21.56 26.33 4.52
CA ASN A 327 21.06 27.47 3.79
C ASN A 327 21.73 27.59 2.40
N GLN A 328 21.22 28.51 1.57
CA GLN A 328 21.70 28.70 0.19
C GLN A 328 23.19 29.09 0.10
N THR A 329 23.71 29.80 1.07
CA THR A 329 25.12 30.20 1.11
C THR A 329 26.04 29.03 1.47
N GLN A 330 25.61 28.21 2.41
CA GLN A 330 26.36 27.06 2.90
C GLN A 330 26.40 25.91 1.90
N ILE A 331 25.27 25.64 1.21
CA ILE A 331 25.18 24.52 0.28
C ILE A 331 26.13 24.66 -0.92
N ALA A 332 26.45 25.89 -1.31
CA ALA A 332 27.39 26.18 -2.40
C ALA A 332 28.80 25.59 -2.15
N GLY A 333 29.17 25.45 -0.88
CA GLY A 333 30.45 24.87 -0.45
C GLY A 333 30.45 23.36 -0.21
N VAL A 334 29.27 22.68 -0.29
CA VAL A 334 29.14 21.26 0.02
C VAL A 334 29.01 20.43 -1.24
N ARG A 335 29.75 19.33 -1.33
CA ARG A 335 29.72 18.37 -2.44
C ARG A 335 29.54 16.96 -1.93
N MET A 336 28.95 16.11 -2.75
CA MET A 336 28.84 14.68 -2.47
C MET A 336 30.25 14.08 -2.26
N GLY A 337 30.36 13.20 -1.28
CA GLY A 337 31.62 12.53 -0.97
C GLY A 337 32.53 13.24 0.03
N GLN A 338 32.25 14.48 0.42
CA GLN A 338 33.01 15.20 1.42
C GLN A 338 32.93 14.55 2.77
N LEU A 339 34.03 14.64 3.52
CA LEU A 339 34.13 14.15 4.91
C LEU A 339 33.45 15.15 5.86
N ALA A 340 32.81 14.60 6.87
CA ALA A 340 32.20 15.38 7.93
C ALA A 340 32.56 14.80 9.30
N ASP A 341 32.91 15.67 10.22
CA ASP A 341 33.09 15.36 11.63
C ASP A 341 31.72 15.51 12.32
N ILE A 342 31.28 14.45 12.96
CA ILE A 342 29.96 14.40 13.58
C ILE A 342 30.14 14.14 15.07
N THR A 343 29.59 15.03 15.90
CA THR A 343 29.51 14.89 17.34
C THR A 343 28.05 14.77 17.75
N ILE A 344 27.68 13.66 18.37
CA ILE A 344 26.33 13.42 18.86
C ILE A 344 26.28 13.89 20.32
N GLU A 345 25.27 14.69 20.67
CA GLU A 345 25.12 15.22 22.05
C GLU A 345 25.09 14.13 23.11
N ALA A 346 24.51 12.97 22.79
CA ALA A 346 24.47 11.81 23.68
C ALA A 346 25.81 11.06 23.85
N LEU A 347 26.85 11.41 23.08
CA LEU A 347 28.15 10.78 23.10
C LEU A 347 29.29 11.83 23.20
N PRO A 348 29.38 12.56 24.32
CA PRO A 348 30.36 13.62 24.46
C PRO A 348 31.80 13.04 24.33
N GLY A 349 32.64 13.77 23.63
CA GLY A 349 34.05 13.41 23.41
C GLY A 349 34.33 12.42 22.27
N LYS A 350 33.29 11.84 21.60
CA LYS A 350 33.47 10.99 20.42
C LYS A 350 33.13 11.76 19.14
N VAL A 351 34.14 11.94 18.28
CA VAL A 351 33.99 12.49 16.94
C VAL A 351 33.88 11.32 15.96
N LEU A 352 32.78 11.25 15.24
CA LEU A 352 32.51 10.25 14.22
C LEU A 352 32.81 10.82 12.85
N LYS A 353 33.49 10.05 12.01
CA LYS A 353 33.78 10.43 10.62
C LYS A 353 32.64 9.96 9.72
N GLY A 354 31.85 10.88 9.22
CA GLY A 354 30.81 10.61 8.23
C GLY A 354 31.19 11.07 6.84
N LYS A 355 30.36 10.70 5.85
CA LYS A 355 30.52 11.11 4.45
C LYS A 355 29.21 11.64 3.92
N VAL A 356 29.24 12.76 3.20
CA VAL A 356 28.06 13.33 2.52
C VAL A 356 27.65 12.37 1.40
N THR A 357 26.44 11.80 1.51
CA THR A 357 25.91 10.84 0.56
C THR A 357 24.80 11.39 -0.34
N ALA A 358 24.06 12.39 0.14
CA ALA A 358 23.02 13.01 -0.66
C ALA A 358 22.87 14.49 -0.34
N ILE A 359 22.59 15.28 -1.39
CA ILE A 359 22.29 16.70 -1.32
C ILE A 359 20.96 16.90 -2.04
N GLY A 360 19.94 17.37 -1.32
CA GLY A 360 18.64 17.63 -1.90
C GLY A 360 18.67 18.79 -2.88
N GLN A 361 18.12 18.58 -4.06
CA GLN A 361 18.06 19.62 -5.12
C GLN A 361 16.90 20.61 -4.90
N ASN A 362 15.89 20.23 -4.13
CA ASN A 362 14.74 21.06 -3.88
C ASN A 362 14.89 21.79 -2.54
N ALA A 363 14.77 23.11 -2.59
CA ALA A 363 14.74 23.94 -1.41
C ALA A 363 13.43 23.67 -0.62
N ARG A 364 13.56 23.44 0.68
CA ARG A 364 12.43 23.40 1.61
C ARG A 364 12.24 24.79 2.22
N ARG A 365 11.01 25.27 2.17
CA ARG A 365 10.62 26.45 2.93
C ARG A 365 9.78 25.98 4.10
N PRO A 366 10.16 26.28 5.35
CA PRO A 366 9.30 25.97 6.49
C PRO A 366 7.93 26.63 6.31
N PRO A 367 6.83 25.98 6.69
CA PRO A 367 5.52 26.60 6.64
C PRO A 367 5.52 27.86 7.53
N ILE A 368 4.97 28.94 7.01
CA ILE A 368 4.84 30.19 7.73
C ILE A 368 3.85 29.97 8.87
N GLN A 369 4.33 29.82 10.10
CA GLN A 369 3.50 29.83 11.28
C GLN A 369 3.42 31.26 11.81
N GLY A 370 2.27 31.89 11.63
CA GLY A 370 1.92 33.18 12.24
C GLY A 370 2.08 34.40 11.32
N TRP A 371 1.35 35.42 11.67
CA TRP A 371 1.22 36.72 10.97
C TRP A 371 2.47 37.63 11.01
N GLN A 372 3.55 37.19 11.61
CA GLN A 372 4.81 37.94 11.58
C GLN A 372 5.73 37.26 10.56
N GLY A 373 5.76 37.82 9.36
CA GLY A 373 6.59 37.40 8.24
C GLY A 373 8.08 37.48 8.53
N VAL A 374 8.63 36.46 9.19
CA VAL A 374 10.06 36.21 9.20
C VAL A 374 10.33 35.41 7.93
N SER A 375 10.98 36.05 6.98
CA SER A 375 11.49 35.44 5.77
C SER A 375 12.43 34.30 6.15
N SER A 376 11.89 33.08 6.26
CA SER A 376 12.72 31.89 6.48
C SER A 376 13.49 31.61 5.18
N SER A 377 14.80 31.72 5.24
CA SER A 377 15.68 31.38 4.13
C SER A 377 15.40 29.96 3.68
N ALA A 378 15.40 29.75 2.35
CA ALA A 378 15.27 28.43 1.77
C ALA A 378 16.43 27.53 2.27
N THR A 379 16.08 26.33 2.78
CA THR A 379 17.05 25.34 3.25
C THR A 379 17.09 24.13 2.33
N PHE A 380 18.25 23.51 2.22
CA PHE A 380 18.48 22.32 1.41
C PHE A 380 18.82 21.15 2.32
N PRO A 381 18.11 20.01 2.23
CA PRO A 381 18.42 18.83 3.04
C PRO A 381 19.72 18.19 2.55
N VAL A 382 20.61 17.92 3.48
CA VAL A 382 21.85 17.17 3.25
C VAL A 382 21.86 15.94 4.14
N THR A 383 22.26 14.81 3.57
CA THR A 383 22.35 13.52 4.29
C THR A 383 23.81 13.08 4.37
N ILE A 384 24.21 12.67 5.55
CA ILE A 384 25.56 12.20 5.86
C ILE A 384 25.44 10.82 6.50
N ASP A 385 26.06 9.81 5.89
CA ASP A 385 26.08 8.47 6.45
C ASP A 385 27.02 8.41 7.65
N LEU A 386 26.57 7.74 8.71
CA LEU A 386 27.36 7.42 9.89
C LEU A 386 28.04 6.06 9.73
N PRO A 387 29.28 5.90 10.22
CA PRO A 387 29.90 4.58 10.32
C PRO A 387 29.08 3.69 11.27
N PRO A 388 29.13 2.36 11.11
CA PRO A 388 28.45 1.44 12.02
C PRO A 388 29.01 1.58 13.44
N ILE A 389 28.22 2.10 14.34
CA ILE A 389 28.52 2.25 15.76
C ILE A 389 27.59 1.32 16.52
N GLY A 390 28.11 0.63 17.55
CA GLY A 390 27.36 -0.38 18.31
C GLY A 390 25.90 0.01 18.58
N LYS A 391 25.01 -0.90 18.32
CA LYS A 391 23.53 -0.75 18.20
C LYS A 391 22.81 -0.07 19.38
N ALA A 392 23.46 0.02 20.55
CA ALA A 392 22.79 0.46 21.78
C ALA A 392 22.91 1.96 22.09
N LEU A 393 23.79 2.70 21.44
CA LEU A 393 24.17 4.05 21.87
C LEU A 393 23.52 5.18 21.05
N ILE A 394 23.12 4.93 19.81
CA ILE A 394 22.55 5.97 18.94
C ILE A 394 21.11 5.63 18.59
N ARG A 395 20.22 6.57 18.83
CA ARG A 395 18.78 6.44 18.48
C ARG A 395 18.37 7.51 17.47
N PRO A 396 17.44 7.19 16.56
CA PRO A 396 16.79 8.20 15.71
C PRO A 396 16.18 9.33 16.56
N GLY A 397 16.27 10.56 16.07
CA GLY A 397 15.81 11.74 16.79
C GLY A 397 16.88 12.44 17.65
N MET A 398 18.05 11.84 17.88
CA MET A 398 19.15 12.50 18.60
C MET A 398 19.72 13.65 17.78
N ARG A 399 20.14 14.71 18.45
CA ARG A 399 20.82 15.84 17.83
C ARG A 399 22.30 15.52 17.61
N ALA A 400 22.81 15.96 16.48
CA ALA A 400 24.23 15.83 16.13
C ALA A 400 24.75 17.16 15.58
N SER A 401 25.86 17.62 16.12
CA SER A 401 26.62 18.72 15.55
C SER A 401 27.51 18.18 14.44
N VAL A 402 27.38 18.72 13.26
CA VAL A 402 28.07 18.27 12.04
C VAL A 402 29.00 19.37 11.56
N ARG A 403 30.24 19.02 11.31
CA ARG A 403 31.22 19.90 10.71
C ARG A 403 31.67 19.30 9.40
N VAL A 404 31.12 19.82 8.30
CA VAL A 404 31.48 19.39 6.93
C VAL A 404 32.75 20.14 6.49
N VAL A 405 33.71 19.42 5.99
CA VAL A 405 34.93 20.01 5.39
C VAL A 405 34.58 20.48 3.99
N SER A 406 34.37 21.80 3.86
CA SER A 406 33.99 22.44 2.58
C SER A 406 35.19 22.53 1.64
N ARG A 407 36.34 22.99 2.15
CA ARG A 407 37.56 23.16 1.37
C ARG A 407 38.79 22.90 2.25
N ARG A 408 39.85 22.36 1.68
CA ARG A 408 41.13 22.23 2.26
C ARG A 408 42.13 23.06 1.44
N ILE A 409 42.88 23.93 2.09
CA ILE A 409 43.95 24.70 1.49
C ILE A 409 45.26 24.17 2.09
N ASP A 410 45.99 23.43 1.28
CA ASP A 410 47.25 22.81 1.75
C ASP A 410 48.33 23.85 1.83
N ASN A 411 49.18 23.75 2.90
CA ASN A 411 50.40 24.55 3.09
C ASN A 411 50.17 26.08 3.09
N ALA A 412 48.98 26.53 3.59
CA ALA A 412 48.68 27.96 3.68
C ALA A 412 49.46 28.63 4.82
N ILE A 413 49.87 29.89 4.61
CA ILE A 413 50.35 30.75 5.68
C ILE A 413 49.13 31.24 6.44
N THR A 414 48.94 30.78 7.67
CA THR A 414 47.77 31.08 8.49
C THR A 414 48.15 32.01 9.64
N VAL A 415 47.27 32.96 9.87
CA VAL A 415 47.36 33.94 10.95
C VAL A 415 46.05 33.88 11.76
N PRO A 416 46.08 33.90 13.10
CA PRO A 416 44.85 34.02 13.87
C PRO A 416 44.06 35.26 13.42
N THR A 417 42.75 35.08 13.21
CA THR A 417 41.90 36.16 12.69
C THR A 417 41.93 37.42 13.57
N GLY A 418 42.15 37.25 14.90
CA GLY A 418 42.30 38.36 15.84
C GLY A 418 43.59 39.23 15.66
N CYS A 419 44.55 38.77 14.84
CA CYS A 419 45.76 39.55 14.51
C CYS A 419 45.62 40.44 13.29
N ILE A 420 44.45 40.41 12.63
CA ILE A 420 44.18 41.15 11.41
C ILE A 420 43.37 42.40 11.75
N PHE A 421 43.96 43.56 11.46
CA PHE A 421 43.34 44.86 11.73
C PHE A 421 42.98 45.55 10.43
N ARG A 422 42.04 46.46 10.48
CA ARG A 422 41.61 47.23 9.30
C ARG A 422 42.04 48.69 9.45
N ARG A 423 42.93 49.19 8.54
CA ARG A 423 43.42 50.55 8.52
C ARG A 423 43.28 51.14 7.10
N ASP A 424 42.76 52.31 6.97
CA ASP A 424 42.57 53.01 5.69
C ASP A 424 41.94 52.14 4.62
N GLY A 425 40.93 51.32 5.02
CA GLY A 425 40.24 50.41 4.10
C GLY A 425 41.04 49.15 3.73
N ARG A 426 42.27 48.96 4.22
CA ARG A 426 43.13 47.82 3.93
C ARG A 426 43.29 46.92 5.16
N SER A 427 43.43 45.62 4.95
CA SER A 427 43.77 44.67 6.03
C SER A 427 45.25 44.70 6.27
N VAL A 428 45.64 44.86 7.55
CA VAL A 428 47.04 44.99 8.00
C VAL A 428 47.31 44.06 9.18
N VAL A 429 48.55 43.62 9.32
CA VAL A 429 49.04 42.89 10.48
C VAL A 429 50.34 43.59 10.96
N PHE A 430 50.62 43.47 12.27
CA PHE A 430 51.86 44.00 12.82
C PHE A 430 52.90 42.86 12.93
N VAL A 431 53.90 42.90 12.07
CA VAL A 431 54.98 41.90 11.95
C VAL A 431 56.24 42.38 12.67
N GLU A 432 56.84 41.56 13.46
CA GLU A 432 58.11 41.84 14.12
C GLU A 432 59.27 41.72 13.11
N ARG A 433 59.96 42.85 12.85
CA ARG A 433 61.17 42.89 12.03
C ARG A 433 62.22 43.66 12.79
N ASN A 434 63.36 43.08 12.94
CA ASN A 434 64.55 43.67 13.72
C ASN A 434 64.14 44.12 15.14
N GLY A 435 63.30 43.32 15.85
CA GLY A 435 62.91 43.63 17.23
C GLY A 435 61.83 44.71 17.36
N LYS A 436 61.28 45.23 16.24
CA LYS A 436 60.20 46.21 16.21
C LYS A 436 58.96 45.71 15.38
N PHE A 437 57.75 45.89 15.87
CA PHE A 437 56.53 45.59 15.13
C PHE A 437 56.25 46.67 14.12
N THR A 438 56.22 46.30 12.84
CA THR A 438 55.89 47.20 11.72
C THR A 438 54.56 46.79 11.07
N GLN A 439 53.77 47.76 10.73
CA GLN A 439 52.52 47.56 10.02
C GLN A 439 52.80 47.09 8.58
N VAL A 440 52.25 45.92 8.22
CA VAL A 440 52.41 45.34 6.91
C VAL A 440 51.02 45.14 6.29
N PRO A 441 50.72 45.67 5.11
CA PRO A 441 49.47 45.39 4.40
C PRO A 441 49.46 43.93 3.94
N VAL A 442 48.33 43.25 4.15
CA VAL A 442 48.16 41.85 3.78
C VAL A 442 47.00 41.63 2.83
N THR A 443 47.20 40.67 1.93
CA THR A 443 46.09 40.18 1.09
C THR A 443 45.57 38.92 1.77
N LEU A 444 44.29 38.97 2.21
CA LEU A 444 43.67 37.88 2.87
C LEU A 444 43.13 36.89 1.84
N GLY A 445 43.18 35.61 2.18
CA GLY A 445 42.51 34.49 1.54
C GLY A 445 41.27 34.08 2.33
N GLU A 446 40.94 32.78 2.29
CA GLU A 446 39.80 32.22 3.02
C GLU A 446 40.08 32.10 4.51
N SER A 447 39.04 32.15 5.31
CA SER A 447 39.12 32.06 6.80
C SER A 447 38.18 30.99 7.30
N ASN A 448 38.57 30.29 8.38
CA ASN A 448 37.70 29.35 9.10
C ASN A 448 37.13 29.93 10.40
N GLY A 449 37.27 31.28 10.60
CA GLY A 449 36.84 31.99 11.80
C GLY A 449 37.95 32.07 12.90
N GLU A 450 38.79 31.08 13.06
CA GLU A 450 39.91 31.07 14.01
C GLU A 450 41.19 31.53 13.34
N TYR A 451 41.47 31.01 12.15
CA TYR A 451 42.63 31.36 11.33
C TYR A 451 42.20 31.87 9.96
N THR A 452 42.95 32.82 9.43
CA THR A 452 42.80 33.35 8.08
C THR A 452 44.05 33.07 7.27
N ALA A 453 43.91 32.56 6.08
CA ALA A 453 45.03 32.39 5.14
C ALA A 453 45.49 33.77 4.65
N VAL A 454 46.80 34.00 4.61
CA VAL A 454 47.41 35.21 4.04
C VAL A 454 48.12 34.79 2.79
N THR A 455 47.73 35.42 1.65
CA THR A 455 48.29 35.13 0.34
C THR A 455 49.50 36.01 0.01
N LYS A 456 49.56 37.23 0.55
CA LYS A 456 50.69 38.17 0.38
C LYS A 456 50.88 39.00 1.64
N GLY A 457 52.12 39.36 1.96
CA GLY A 457 52.48 40.31 3.01
C GLY A 457 53.15 39.70 4.23
N VAL A 458 52.98 38.41 4.51
CA VAL A 458 53.59 37.71 5.66
C VAL A 458 54.23 36.40 5.20
N ASN A 459 55.39 36.06 5.79
CA ASN A 459 56.06 34.79 5.56
C ASN A 459 55.80 33.82 6.75
N GLY A 460 55.83 32.52 6.46
CA GLY A 460 55.73 31.50 7.53
C GLY A 460 56.90 31.64 8.49
N GLY A 461 56.62 31.65 9.83
CA GLY A 461 57.64 31.81 10.88
C GLY A 461 57.75 33.23 11.42
N GLU A 462 57.17 34.26 10.75
CA GLU A 462 57.21 35.62 11.27
C GLU A 462 56.34 35.79 12.51
N ARG A 463 56.80 36.58 13.49
CA ARG A 463 56.00 36.87 14.71
C ARG A 463 55.06 38.02 14.45
N ILE A 464 53.82 37.87 14.84
CA ILE A 464 52.74 38.80 14.60
C ILE A 464 52.09 39.21 15.93
N ALA A 465 51.83 40.53 16.10
CA ALA A 465 51.14 41.02 17.30
C ALA A 465 49.67 40.65 17.32
N LEU A 466 49.16 40.22 18.46
CA LEU A 466 47.74 40.00 18.72
C LEU A 466 47.01 41.31 19.01
N ASN A 467 47.73 42.36 19.43
CA ASN A 467 47.15 43.64 19.81
C ASN A 467 47.31 44.68 18.68
N ASP A 468 46.34 45.57 18.53
CA ASP A 468 46.42 46.71 17.63
C ASP A 468 47.41 47.75 18.18
N LEU A 469 48.62 47.78 17.66
CA LEU A 469 49.68 48.71 18.09
C LEU A 469 49.52 50.12 17.58
N GLY A 470 48.51 50.40 16.79
CA GLY A 470 48.19 51.72 16.26
C GLY A 470 46.92 52.35 16.83
N ALA A 471 46.25 51.68 17.75
CA ALA A 471 45.09 52.28 18.45
C ALA A 471 45.54 53.15 19.60
N PRO A 472 45.01 54.36 19.79
CA PRO A 472 45.22 55.10 21.04
C PRO A 472 44.68 54.28 22.20
N PRO A 473 45.32 54.35 23.41
CA PRO A 473 44.85 53.63 24.57
C PRO A 473 43.36 53.97 24.84
N PRO A 474 42.57 53.03 25.31
CA PRO A 474 41.17 53.29 25.60
C PRO A 474 41.10 54.37 26.66
N THR A 475 40.55 55.54 26.30
CA THR A 475 40.22 56.62 27.22
C THR A 475 39.20 56.06 28.22
N ALA A 476 39.65 55.99 29.49
CA ALA A 476 38.74 55.63 30.59
C ALA A 476 37.52 56.56 30.56
N THR A 477 36.37 56.08 30.22
CA THR A 477 35.11 56.82 30.30
C THR A 477 34.83 57.13 31.76
N PRO A 478 34.74 58.41 32.16
CA PRO A 478 34.38 58.75 33.55
C PRO A 478 32.97 58.27 33.82
N ALA A 479 32.82 57.56 34.96
CA ALA A 479 31.54 57.10 35.46
C ALA A 479 30.59 58.29 35.57
N LYS A 480 29.53 58.35 34.74
CA LYS A 480 28.43 59.30 34.90
C LYS A 480 27.73 59.01 36.21
N GLY A 481 27.92 59.96 37.18
CA GLY A 481 27.13 60.04 38.41
C GLY A 481 25.65 60.14 38.09
N LYS A 482 24.84 59.37 38.80
CA LYS A 482 23.38 59.52 38.80
C LYS A 482 22.98 60.89 39.36
N PRO A 483 22.08 61.62 38.73
CA PRO A 483 21.36 62.71 39.41
C PRO A 483 20.21 62.10 40.24
N ARG A 484 19.89 62.82 41.28
CA ARG A 484 18.85 62.59 42.29
C ARG A 484 17.46 62.29 41.74
#